data_b85708bbc399410025ee842d5b100a1d
#
_entry.id   b85708bbc399410025ee842d5b100a1d
#
_cell.length_a   1.000
_cell.length_b   1.000
_cell.length_c   1.000
_cell.angle_alpha   90.00
_cell.angle_beta   90.00
_cell.angle_gamma   90.00
#
_symmetry.space_group_name_H-M   'P 1'
#
loop_
_entity.id
_entity.type
_entity.pdbx_description
1 polymer ?
#
loop_
_entity_poly.entity_id
_entity_poly.type
_entity_poly.pdbx_seq_one_letter_code
_entity_poly.pdbx_strand_id
1 'polypeptide(L)'
;MGLKIEYIDEPVPVYDITVEDNHNFFGNGILVHNCSEIALHNSDDESFVCVLSSMNVLHYDEWKSTDAVQTMIYFLDAVVSDFLKKLEDLRDSSTTSGKRAFIYMEKAYNFAKRQRALGLGVLGWHSLLQSKGLPFDSVETSKLNVEIFRFIKDKSYKASAELADFFGEPEYLIGYGRRNVTLNAVAPTTSSAFILGQVSQSVEPIWSNCYVKDVAKMKVTIQNPILKKFLCSINKDNKTIWDSIKKHDGSVQHLDFLSTSQKDVFRTFAEINQSSIINQAAVRQDYIDQSQSLNLMIPPDLSTKDVNKLLIDSWKLGVKTLYYQHSMNSAQVLSRKKLQINDQECLACQG
;
A
#
# COMPACT_ATOMS: atom_id res chain seq x y z
N MET A 1 3.17 5.46 -34.45
CA MET A 1 3.68 6.71 -33.89
C MET A 1 5.06 6.39 -33.30
N GLY A 2 6.11 7.09 -33.76
CA GLY A 2 7.45 6.91 -33.20
C GLY A 2 7.59 7.72 -31.90
N LEU A 3 8.19 7.15 -30.89
CA LEU A 3 8.57 7.84 -29.65
C LEU A 3 9.67 8.86 -30.01
N LYS A 4 9.44 10.15 -29.71
CA LYS A 4 10.44 11.20 -29.82
C LYS A 4 10.92 11.54 -28.41
N ILE A 5 12.21 11.33 -28.14
CA ILE A 5 12.82 11.71 -26.86
C ILE A 5 13.49 13.06 -27.08
N GLU A 6 13.08 14.05 -26.32
CA GLU A 6 13.72 15.37 -26.25
C GLU A 6 14.41 15.52 -24.90
N TYR A 7 15.70 15.90 -24.92
CA TYR A 7 16.40 16.27 -23.71
C TYR A 7 16.14 17.74 -23.41
N ILE A 8 15.83 18.03 -22.17
CA ILE A 8 15.60 19.38 -21.68
C ILE A 8 16.79 19.75 -20.81
N ASP A 9 17.59 20.70 -21.26
CA ASP A 9 18.84 21.11 -20.59
C ASP A 9 18.60 22.02 -19.36
N GLU A 10 17.37 22.52 -19.17
CA GLU A 10 17.03 23.36 -18.03
C GLU A 10 16.05 22.64 -17.08
N PRO A 11 16.16 22.84 -15.75
CA PRO A 11 15.18 22.28 -14.81
C PRO A 11 13.78 22.83 -15.10
N VAL A 12 12.85 21.92 -15.40
CA VAL A 12 11.42 22.29 -15.53
C VAL A 12 10.66 21.81 -14.31
N PRO A 13 9.65 22.56 -13.84
CA PRO A 13 8.76 22.09 -12.81
C PRO A 13 8.10 20.77 -13.25
N VAL A 14 8.21 19.74 -12.41
CA VAL A 14 7.48 18.48 -12.60
C VAL A 14 6.30 18.45 -11.65
N TYR A 15 5.16 17.99 -12.15
CA TYR A 15 3.92 17.91 -11.39
C TYR A 15 3.50 16.46 -11.33
N ASP A 16 3.03 16.04 -10.16
CA ASP A 16 2.34 14.77 -10.00
C ASP A 16 0.83 14.98 -10.20
N ILE A 17 0.18 14.05 -10.89
CA ILE A 17 -1.24 14.13 -11.23
C ILE A 17 -1.98 13.01 -10.51
N THR A 18 -2.96 13.39 -9.70
CA THR A 18 -3.90 12.44 -9.12
C THR A 18 -5.03 12.18 -10.11
N VAL A 19 -5.24 10.92 -10.48
CA VAL A 19 -6.29 10.49 -11.39
C VAL A 19 -7.31 9.63 -10.65
N GLU A 20 -8.57 9.99 -10.74
CA GLU A 20 -9.69 9.28 -10.15
C GLU A 20 -9.89 7.90 -10.82
N ASP A 21 -10.35 6.91 -10.06
CA ASP A 21 -10.72 5.54 -10.45
C ASP A 21 -9.59 4.60 -10.86
N ASN A 22 -8.73 4.93 -11.81
CA ASN A 22 -7.74 3.99 -12.35
C ASN A 22 -6.31 4.22 -11.86
N HIS A 23 -6.06 5.34 -11.17
CA HIS A 23 -4.74 5.72 -10.63
C HIS A 23 -3.62 5.74 -11.69
N ASN A 24 -3.97 5.95 -12.95
CA ASN A 24 -3.05 6.07 -14.07
C ASN A 24 -3.50 7.18 -15.01
N PHE A 25 -2.56 7.71 -15.78
CA PHE A 25 -2.84 8.76 -16.77
C PHE A 25 -1.90 8.65 -17.97
N PHE A 26 -2.26 9.34 -19.05
CA PHE A 26 -1.38 9.43 -20.21
C PHE A 26 -0.51 10.68 -20.13
N GLY A 27 0.78 10.49 -19.89
CA GLY A 27 1.78 11.53 -20.04
C GLY A 27 2.47 11.39 -21.40
N ASN A 28 2.30 12.38 -22.31
CA ASN A 28 2.85 12.36 -23.67
C ASN A 28 2.55 11.07 -24.45
N GLY A 29 1.36 10.50 -24.28
CA GLY A 29 0.93 9.27 -24.97
C GLY A 29 1.43 7.97 -24.32
N ILE A 30 2.08 8.03 -23.17
CA ILE A 30 2.51 6.88 -22.38
C ILE A 30 1.61 6.77 -21.16
N LEU A 31 1.09 5.57 -20.90
CA LEU A 31 0.35 5.27 -19.69
C LEU A 31 1.33 5.18 -18.50
N VAL A 32 1.14 6.03 -17.50
CA VAL A 32 1.95 6.08 -16.28
C VAL A 32 1.08 5.88 -15.04
N HIS A 33 1.67 5.40 -13.97
CA HIS A 33 1.01 5.12 -12.69
C HIS A 33 1.86 5.68 -11.56
N ASN A 34 1.21 6.23 -10.52
CA ASN A 34 1.88 6.89 -9.41
C ASN A 34 2.04 5.94 -8.22
N CYS A 35 3.19 6.04 -7.56
CA CYS A 35 3.47 5.41 -6.26
C CYS A 35 4.18 6.44 -5.37
N SER A 36 3.86 6.51 -4.08
CA SER A 36 4.45 7.49 -3.17
C SER A 36 5.28 6.87 -2.03
N GLU A 37 5.36 5.55 -1.95
CA GLU A 37 6.21 4.84 -0.97
C GLU A 37 7.68 4.86 -1.34
N ILE A 38 8.02 5.15 -2.57
CA ILE A 38 9.40 5.13 -3.07
C ILE A 38 10.11 6.44 -2.73
N ALA A 39 11.15 6.34 -1.92
CA ALA A 39 12.04 7.44 -1.55
C ALA A 39 13.48 7.09 -1.94
N LEU A 40 13.71 6.96 -3.23
CA LEU A 40 15.00 6.63 -3.85
C LEU A 40 15.41 7.75 -4.80
N HIS A 41 16.71 7.99 -4.94
CA HIS A 41 17.19 9.06 -5.78
C HIS A 41 17.38 8.64 -7.24
N ASN A 42 17.39 9.63 -8.12
CA ASN A 42 17.86 9.54 -9.49
C ASN A 42 19.06 10.49 -9.66
N SER A 43 19.94 10.17 -10.62
CA SER A 43 21.03 11.02 -11.04
C SER A 43 21.21 10.97 -12.56
N ASP A 44 22.24 11.63 -13.09
CA ASP A 44 22.51 11.62 -14.52
C ASP A 44 22.80 10.21 -15.06
N ASP A 45 23.34 9.33 -14.22
CA ASP A 45 23.75 7.96 -14.59
C ASP A 45 22.98 6.86 -13.85
N GLU A 46 22.02 7.22 -13.00
CA GLU A 46 21.17 6.27 -12.24
C GLU A 46 19.69 6.58 -12.35
N SER A 47 18.89 5.55 -12.59
CA SER A 47 17.43 5.56 -12.40
C SER A 47 17.05 4.52 -11.39
N PHE A 48 16.29 4.89 -10.35
CA PHE A 48 15.93 3.96 -9.29
C PHE A 48 15.16 2.74 -9.82
N VAL A 49 15.38 1.62 -9.16
CA VAL A 49 14.66 0.36 -9.37
C VAL A 49 13.95 0.00 -8.07
N CYS A 50 12.66 -0.27 -8.19
CA CYS A 50 11.79 -0.59 -7.07
C CYS A 50 11.63 -2.12 -6.98
N VAL A 51 12.18 -2.74 -5.92
CA VAL A 51 12.02 -4.18 -5.64
C VAL A 51 11.27 -4.32 -4.33
N LEU A 52 9.97 -4.63 -4.43
CA LEU A 52 9.02 -4.56 -3.33
C LEU A 52 8.40 -5.91 -2.99
N SER A 53 8.07 -6.10 -1.72
CA SER A 53 7.16 -7.12 -1.24
C SER A 53 6.44 -6.65 0.03
N SER A 54 5.46 -7.43 0.51
CA SER A 54 4.71 -7.09 1.71
C SER A 54 4.37 -8.32 2.54
N MET A 55 4.62 -8.25 3.85
CA MET A 55 4.22 -9.26 4.81
C MET A 55 2.73 -9.12 5.17
N ASN A 56 1.99 -10.24 5.19
CA ASN A 56 0.61 -10.22 5.68
C ASN A 56 0.62 -10.24 7.22
N VAL A 57 0.41 -9.05 7.82
CA VAL A 57 0.46 -8.93 9.29
C VAL A 57 -0.75 -9.53 10.01
N LEU A 58 -1.83 -9.88 9.31
CA LEU A 58 -2.91 -10.67 9.92
C LEU A 58 -2.35 -11.95 10.57
N HIS A 59 -1.30 -12.51 9.99
CA HIS A 59 -0.61 -13.71 10.47
C HIS A 59 0.68 -13.41 11.25
N TYR A 60 0.80 -12.19 11.82
CA TYR A 60 2.01 -11.76 12.56
C TYR A 60 2.40 -12.75 13.66
N ASP A 61 1.44 -13.19 14.47
CA ASP A 61 1.70 -14.12 15.57
C ASP A 61 2.20 -15.49 15.11
N GLU A 62 1.90 -15.90 13.87
CA GLU A 62 2.35 -17.14 13.27
C GLU A 62 3.80 -17.03 12.77
N TRP A 63 4.16 -15.95 12.11
CA TRP A 63 5.46 -15.82 11.47
C TRP A 63 6.52 -15.04 12.29
N LYS A 64 6.15 -14.31 13.36
CA LYS A 64 7.10 -13.54 14.17
C LYS A 64 8.18 -14.39 14.85
N SER A 65 7.91 -15.67 15.12
CA SER A 65 8.86 -16.61 15.70
C SER A 65 9.71 -17.38 14.67
N THR A 66 9.55 -17.07 13.40
CA THR A 66 10.24 -17.71 12.27
C THR A 66 11.27 -16.77 11.64
N ASP A 67 11.94 -17.24 10.60
CA ASP A 67 12.87 -16.45 9.76
C ASP A 67 12.19 -15.81 8.54
N ALA A 68 10.85 -15.72 8.52
CA ALA A 68 10.08 -15.26 7.35
C ALA A 68 10.52 -13.88 6.84
N VAL A 69 10.81 -12.92 7.73
CA VAL A 69 11.28 -11.58 7.32
C VAL A 69 12.67 -11.65 6.68
N GLN A 70 13.60 -12.39 7.30
CA GLN A 70 14.94 -12.57 6.76
C GLN A 70 14.90 -13.27 5.39
N THR A 71 14.13 -14.35 5.29
CA THR A 71 13.93 -15.09 4.04
C THR A 71 13.38 -14.18 2.94
N MET A 72 12.45 -13.29 3.25
CA MET A 72 11.91 -12.33 2.29
C MET A 72 12.97 -11.33 1.82
N ILE A 73 13.84 -10.84 2.70
CA ILE A 73 14.97 -9.96 2.32
C ILE A 73 15.95 -10.71 1.42
N TYR A 74 16.30 -11.97 1.74
CA TYR A 74 17.14 -12.80 0.88
C TYR A 74 16.53 -13.00 -0.50
N PHE A 75 15.22 -13.28 -0.55
CA PHE A 75 14.48 -13.41 -1.81
C PHE A 75 14.53 -12.12 -2.64
N LEU A 76 14.26 -10.96 -2.03
CA LEU A 76 14.29 -9.67 -2.74
C LEU A 76 15.69 -9.33 -3.24
N ASP A 77 16.76 -9.60 -2.48
CA ASP A 77 18.13 -9.41 -2.94
C ASP A 77 18.51 -10.37 -4.09
N ALA A 78 17.99 -11.60 -4.07
CA ALA A 78 18.11 -12.53 -5.19
C ALA A 78 17.40 -12.03 -6.45
N VAL A 79 16.23 -11.39 -6.31
CA VAL A 79 15.53 -10.73 -7.43
C VAL A 79 16.36 -9.61 -8.04
N VAL A 80 17.03 -8.78 -7.20
CA VAL A 80 18.00 -7.77 -7.71
C VAL A 80 19.13 -8.44 -8.46
N SER A 81 19.67 -9.55 -7.95
CA SER A 81 20.76 -10.30 -8.59
C SER A 81 20.35 -10.89 -9.94
N ASP A 82 19.13 -11.46 -10.04
CA ASP A 82 18.58 -11.97 -11.30
C ASP A 82 18.34 -10.84 -12.32
N PHE A 83 17.83 -9.69 -11.86
CA PHE A 83 17.68 -8.49 -12.69
C PHE A 83 19.03 -8.03 -13.27
N LEU A 84 20.05 -7.91 -12.44
CA LEU A 84 21.40 -7.52 -12.87
C LEU A 84 21.97 -8.51 -13.89
N LYS A 85 21.86 -9.81 -13.63
CA LYS A 85 22.30 -10.86 -14.54
C LYS A 85 21.61 -10.78 -15.90
N LYS A 86 20.30 -10.61 -15.93
CA LYS A 86 19.55 -10.45 -17.19
C LYS A 86 20.00 -9.22 -17.99
N LEU A 87 20.33 -8.13 -17.32
CA LEU A 87 20.85 -6.94 -17.99
C LEU A 87 22.30 -7.15 -18.47
N GLU A 88 23.11 -7.89 -17.74
CA GLU A 88 24.48 -8.29 -18.20
C GLU A 88 24.39 -9.18 -19.42
N ASP A 89 23.47 -10.15 -19.46
CA ASP A 89 23.24 -11.00 -20.64
C ASP A 89 22.82 -10.15 -21.87
N LEU A 90 22.04 -9.08 -21.68
CA LEU A 90 21.70 -8.15 -22.75
C LEU A 90 22.90 -7.31 -23.19
N ARG A 91 23.72 -6.82 -22.28
CA ARG A 91 24.96 -6.07 -22.56
C ARG A 91 25.92 -6.89 -23.41
N ASP A 92 26.11 -8.15 -23.05
CA ASP A 92 27.06 -9.08 -23.67
C ASP A 92 26.46 -9.83 -24.87
N SER A 93 25.19 -9.51 -25.23
CA SER A 93 24.49 -10.12 -26.36
C SER A 93 25.24 -9.92 -27.68
N SER A 94 25.24 -10.94 -28.52
CA SER A 94 25.76 -10.86 -29.91
C SER A 94 24.85 -10.04 -30.85
N THR A 95 23.58 -9.76 -30.42
CA THR A 95 22.62 -9.06 -31.27
C THR A 95 22.61 -7.55 -31.00
N THR A 96 22.42 -6.77 -32.07
CA THR A 96 22.27 -5.30 -31.97
C THR A 96 21.05 -4.91 -31.12
N SER A 97 19.97 -5.68 -31.17
CA SER A 97 18.76 -5.42 -30.37
C SER A 97 19.01 -5.62 -28.87
N GLY A 98 19.73 -6.68 -28.47
CA GLY A 98 20.10 -6.92 -27.08
C GLY A 98 20.96 -5.81 -26.51
N LYS A 99 22.05 -5.42 -27.23
CA LYS A 99 22.88 -4.30 -26.80
C LYS A 99 22.14 -2.98 -26.70
N ARG A 100 21.22 -2.71 -27.64
CA ARG A 100 20.38 -1.51 -27.58
C ARG A 100 19.41 -1.55 -26.38
N ALA A 101 18.83 -2.71 -26.06
CA ALA A 101 17.98 -2.86 -24.88
C ALA A 101 18.75 -2.57 -23.59
N PHE A 102 20.02 -3.02 -23.48
CA PHE A 102 20.86 -2.67 -22.33
C PHE A 102 21.07 -1.16 -22.20
N ILE A 103 21.37 -0.45 -23.30
CA ILE A 103 21.58 1.02 -23.27
C ILE A 103 20.38 1.74 -22.66
N TYR A 104 19.14 1.32 -22.97
CA TYR A 104 17.94 1.91 -22.38
C TYR A 104 17.78 1.59 -20.89
N MET A 105 18.39 0.52 -20.40
CA MET A 105 18.32 0.06 -19.01
C MET A 105 19.59 0.35 -18.20
N GLU A 106 20.60 0.98 -18.80
CA GLU A 106 21.91 1.18 -18.18
C GLU A 106 21.83 1.95 -16.87
N LYS A 107 21.02 3.01 -16.80
CA LYS A 107 20.81 3.78 -15.57
C LYS A 107 20.15 2.93 -14.46
N ALA A 108 19.21 2.07 -14.82
CA ALA A 108 18.58 1.13 -13.89
C ALA A 108 19.57 0.04 -13.42
N TYR A 109 20.43 -0.44 -14.32
CA TYR A 109 21.51 -1.36 -13.98
C TYR A 109 22.50 -0.73 -12.99
N ASN A 110 22.95 0.51 -13.25
CA ASN A 110 23.90 1.23 -12.39
C ASN A 110 23.32 1.39 -10.97
N PHE A 111 22.07 1.87 -10.87
CA PHE A 111 21.38 2.01 -9.60
C PHE A 111 21.29 0.66 -8.85
N ALA A 112 20.76 -0.37 -9.51
CA ALA A 112 20.57 -1.67 -8.89
C ALA A 112 21.91 -2.29 -8.43
N LYS A 113 22.98 -2.13 -9.19
CA LYS A 113 24.31 -2.64 -8.88
C LYS A 113 24.96 -1.92 -7.70
N ARG A 114 24.87 -0.59 -7.67
CA ARG A 114 25.55 0.26 -6.68
C ARG A 114 24.81 0.34 -5.34
N GLN A 115 23.49 0.15 -5.33
CA GLN A 115 22.66 0.42 -4.17
C GLN A 115 21.88 -0.80 -3.67
N ARG A 116 21.42 -1.69 -4.54
CA ARG A 116 20.59 -2.87 -4.21
C ARG A 116 19.42 -2.53 -3.29
N ALA A 117 18.71 -1.42 -3.58
CA ALA A 117 17.60 -0.93 -2.76
C ALA A 117 16.41 -1.90 -2.76
N LEU A 118 15.87 -2.18 -1.59
CA LEU A 118 14.70 -3.03 -1.36
C LEU A 118 13.60 -2.23 -0.65
N GLY A 119 12.38 -2.75 -0.70
CA GLY A 119 11.23 -2.18 0.00
C GLY A 119 10.29 -3.27 0.51
N LEU A 120 10.56 -3.82 1.69
CA LEU A 120 9.65 -4.72 2.37
C LEU A 120 8.65 -3.93 3.21
N GLY A 121 7.37 -4.08 2.88
CA GLY A 121 6.26 -3.46 3.61
C GLY A 121 5.31 -4.47 4.23
N VAL A 122 4.10 -4.03 4.48
CA VAL A 122 3.04 -4.85 5.08
C VAL A 122 1.71 -4.67 4.37
N LEU A 123 0.82 -5.63 4.54
CA LEU A 123 -0.61 -5.56 4.24
C LEU A 123 -1.41 -6.23 5.35
N GLY A 124 -2.70 -5.94 5.41
CA GLY A 124 -3.59 -6.57 6.41
C GLY A 124 -3.57 -5.89 7.77
N TRP A 125 -3.07 -4.67 7.89
CA TRP A 125 -2.97 -3.96 9.17
C TRP A 125 -4.31 -3.86 9.91
N HIS A 126 -5.33 -3.28 9.26
CA HIS A 126 -6.65 -3.15 9.90
C HIS A 126 -7.32 -4.51 10.17
N SER A 127 -7.12 -5.48 9.27
CA SER A 127 -7.60 -6.85 9.50
C SER A 127 -6.99 -7.50 10.75
N LEU A 128 -5.69 -7.26 11.01
CA LEU A 128 -5.04 -7.68 12.26
C LEU A 128 -5.68 -7.01 13.46
N LEU A 129 -5.88 -5.69 13.43
CA LEU A 129 -6.52 -4.96 14.53
C LEU A 129 -7.92 -5.50 14.82
N GLN A 130 -8.73 -5.68 13.78
CA GLN A 130 -10.08 -6.25 13.89
C GLN A 130 -10.05 -7.68 14.46
N SER A 131 -9.11 -8.51 14.05
CA SER A 131 -8.97 -9.88 14.55
C SER A 131 -8.61 -9.93 16.03
N LYS A 132 -7.91 -8.90 16.52
CA LYS A 132 -7.55 -8.73 17.94
C LYS A 132 -8.61 -7.93 18.73
N GLY A 133 -9.70 -7.49 18.11
CA GLY A 133 -10.72 -6.65 18.74
C GLY A 133 -10.22 -5.26 19.13
N LEU A 134 -9.23 -4.72 18.42
CA LEU A 134 -8.62 -3.42 18.70
C LEU A 134 -9.20 -2.33 17.79
N PRO A 135 -9.76 -1.24 18.33
CA PRO A 135 -10.06 -0.05 17.54
C PRO A 135 -8.81 0.55 16.89
N PHE A 136 -8.96 1.11 15.69
CA PHE A 136 -7.82 1.61 14.90
C PHE A 136 -7.00 2.68 15.63
N ASP A 137 -7.63 3.51 16.45
CA ASP A 137 -7.05 4.64 17.16
C ASP A 137 -6.81 4.38 18.65
N SER A 138 -6.79 3.11 19.08
CA SER A 138 -6.51 2.75 20.47
C SER A 138 -5.03 2.85 20.83
N VAL A 139 -4.74 2.96 22.12
CA VAL A 139 -3.37 2.96 22.66
C VAL A 139 -2.68 1.62 22.38
N GLU A 140 -3.42 0.52 22.48
CA GLU A 140 -2.94 -0.84 22.21
C GLU A 140 -2.52 -0.98 20.74
N THR A 141 -3.29 -0.40 19.82
CA THR A 141 -2.94 -0.33 18.40
C THR A 141 -1.64 0.43 18.17
N SER A 142 -1.42 1.54 18.87
CA SER A 142 -0.16 2.30 18.77
C SER A 142 1.04 1.48 19.28
N LYS A 143 0.90 0.72 20.35
CA LYS A 143 1.96 -0.18 20.85
C LYS A 143 2.26 -1.28 19.85
N LEU A 144 1.24 -1.92 19.29
CA LEU A 144 1.39 -2.98 18.28
C LEU A 144 2.03 -2.46 16.99
N ASN A 145 1.72 -1.21 16.61
CA ASN A 145 2.35 -0.53 15.47
C ASN A 145 3.88 -0.44 15.65
N VAL A 146 4.33 0.03 16.81
CA VAL A 146 5.78 0.08 17.15
C VAL A 146 6.39 -1.32 17.17
N GLU A 147 5.73 -2.28 17.81
CA GLU A 147 6.23 -3.66 17.93
C GLU A 147 6.52 -4.27 16.56
N ILE A 148 5.52 -4.26 15.67
CA ILE A 148 5.60 -4.94 14.37
C ILE A 148 6.62 -4.25 13.46
N PHE A 149 6.59 -2.92 13.32
CA PHE A 149 7.48 -2.22 12.41
C PHE A 149 8.94 -2.23 12.89
N ARG A 150 9.17 -2.14 14.21
CA ARG A 150 10.50 -2.34 14.78
C ARG A 150 11.02 -3.76 14.51
N PHE A 151 10.19 -4.77 14.76
CA PHE A 151 10.55 -6.17 14.50
C PHE A 151 10.94 -6.39 13.03
N ILE A 152 10.14 -5.89 12.09
CA ILE A 152 10.45 -6.02 10.65
C ILE A 152 11.75 -5.31 10.32
N LYS A 153 11.97 -4.08 10.80
CA LYS A 153 13.20 -3.32 10.59
C LYS A 153 14.41 -4.10 11.10
N ASP A 154 14.39 -4.53 12.36
CA ASP A 154 15.53 -5.21 13.00
C ASP A 154 15.90 -6.50 12.25
N LYS A 155 14.90 -7.30 11.86
CA LYS A 155 15.10 -8.52 11.09
C LYS A 155 15.60 -8.26 9.67
N SER A 156 15.10 -7.22 9.01
CA SER A 156 15.54 -6.82 7.67
C SER A 156 17.00 -6.36 7.67
N TYR A 157 17.40 -5.54 8.66
CA TYR A 157 18.78 -5.06 8.79
C TYR A 157 19.74 -6.20 9.10
N LYS A 158 19.35 -7.14 9.99
CA LYS A 158 20.14 -8.34 10.26
C LYS A 158 20.35 -9.17 9.00
N ALA A 159 19.30 -9.42 8.21
CA ALA A 159 19.40 -10.18 6.97
C ALA A 159 20.30 -9.49 5.93
N SER A 160 20.23 -8.16 5.83
CA SER A 160 21.10 -7.40 4.92
C SER A 160 22.57 -7.44 5.35
N ALA A 161 22.86 -7.47 6.66
CA ALA A 161 24.21 -7.65 7.15
C ALA A 161 24.75 -9.07 6.85
N GLU A 162 23.95 -10.11 7.07
CA GLU A 162 24.30 -11.49 6.70
C GLU A 162 24.56 -11.64 5.21
N LEU A 163 23.76 -10.97 4.34
CA LEU A 163 24.00 -10.93 2.90
C LEU A 163 25.30 -10.20 2.54
N ALA A 164 25.68 -9.15 3.26
CA ALA A 164 26.96 -8.46 3.07
C ALA A 164 28.15 -9.33 3.43
N ASP A 165 28.05 -10.11 4.50
CA ASP A 165 29.08 -11.08 4.91
C ASP A 165 29.30 -12.16 3.85
N PHE A 166 28.23 -12.64 3.18
CA PHE A 166 28.34 -13.69 2.16
C PHE A 166 28.71 -13.17 0.77
N PHE A 167 28.18 -12.03 0.34
CA PHE A 167 28.22 -11.56 -1.04
C PHE A 167 28.94 -10.22 -1.20
N GLY A 168 29.40 -9.62 -0.10
CA GLY A 168 30.02 -8.30 -0.06
C GLY A 168 29.02 -7.14 -0.09
N GLU A 169 29.53 -5.97 0.19
CA GLU A 169 28.80 -4.70 0.20
C GLU A 169 28.78 -4.10 -1.21
N PRO A 170 27.67 -3.49 -1.66
CA PRO A 170 27.65 -2.74 -2.91
C PRO A 170 28.40 -1.42 -2.75
N GLU A 171 28.69 -0.76 -3.87
CA GLU A 171 29.55 0.44 -3.94
C GLU A 171 29.19 1.52 -2.91
N TYR A 172 27.91 1.83 -2.74
CA TYR A 172 27.47 2.90 -1.84
C TYR A 172 27.42 2.49 -0.35
N LEU A 173 27.67 1.23 -0.06
CA LEU A 173 27.64 0.71 1.31
C LEU A 173 28.96 0.14 1.78
N ILE A 174 30.06 0.39 1.07
CA ILE A 174 31.39 -0.06 1.50
C ILE A 174 31.71 0.51 2.88
N GLY A 175 31.94 -0.39 3.84
CA GLY A 175 32.21 -0.05 5.25
C GLY A 175 30.97 0.16 6.13
N TYR A 176 29.76 -0.06 5.62
CA TYR A 176 28.51 0.07 6.39
C TYR A 176 27.98 -1.25 6.98
N GLY A 177 28.58 -2.38 6.64
CA GLY A 177 28.20 -3.70 7.17
C GLY A 177 26.83 -4.17 6.69
N ARG A 178 26.36 -3.75 5.51
CA ARG A 178 25.10 -4.19 4.94
C ARG A 178 25.09 -4.16 3.41
N ARG A 179 24.18 -4.95 2.81
CA ARG A 179 24.12 -5.14 1.36
C ARG A 179 23.09 -4.27 0.63
N ASN A 180 22.13 -3.71 1.33
CA ASN A 180 21.00 -2.99 0.71
C ASN A 180 20.91 -1.57 1.30
N VAL A 181 20.83 -0.55 0.44
CA VAL A 181 20.74 0.87 0.85
C VAL A 181 19.46 1.14 1.62
N THR A 182 18.33 0.63 1.12
CA THR A 182 17.04 0.64 1.81
C THR A 182 16.50 -0.78 1.93
N LEU A 183 15.65 -1.03 2.91
CA LEU A 183 15.07 -2.34 3.21
C LEU A 183 13.55 -2.30 3.32
N ASN A 184 12.96 -1.18 3.76
CA ASN A 184 11.56 -1.08 4.10
C ASN A 184 10.85 0.05 3.33
N ALA A 185 9.68 -0.26 2.77
CA ALA A 185 8.74 0.67 2.13
C ALA A 185 7.32 0.11 2.24
N VAL A 186 6.31 0.97 2.34
CA VAL A 186 4.91 0.52 2.48
C VAL A 186 4.12 0.83 1.22
N ALA A 187 3.96 -0.19 0.38
CA ALA A 187 3.23 -0.14 -0.88
C ALA A 187 1.70 -0.20 -0.69
N PRO A 188 0.88 0.23 -1.68
CA PRO A 188 -0.59 0.24 -1.56
C PRO A 188 -1.23 -1.15 -1.47
N THR A 189 -0.64 -2.18 -2.03
CA THR A 189 -1.02 -3.61 -1.99
C THR A 189 -2.47 -3.96 -2.38
N THR A 190 -3.13 -3.17 -3.19
CA THR A 190 -4.56 -3.33 -3.54
C THR A 190 -4.90 -4.72 -4.08
N SER A 191 -4.12 -5.23 -5.03
CA SER A 191 -4.36 -6.56 -5.62
C SER A 191 -3.87 -7.69 -4.70
N SER A 192 -2.71 -7.52 -4.07
CA SER A 192 -2.11 -8.53 -3.19
C SER A 192 -2.98 -8.79 -1.96
N ALA A 193 -3.54 -7.75 -1.34
CA ALA A 193 -4.43 -7.89 -0.19
C ALA A 193 -5.70 -8.67 -0.53
N PHE A 194 -6.24 -8.48 -1.74
CA PHE A 194 -7.40 -9.24 -2.20
C PHE A 194 -7.08 -10.72 -2.40
N ILE A 195 -5.95 -11.04 -3.05
CA ILE A 195 -5.51 -12.41 -3.32
C ILE A 195 -5.13 -13.15 -2.03
N LEU A 196 -4.50 -12.45 -1.08
CA LEU A 196 -4.02 -13.03 0.17
C LEU A 196 -5.07 -13.07 1.29
N GLY A 197 -6.33 -13.33 0.95
CA GLY A 197 -7.40 -13.58 1.89
C GLY A 197 -8.36 -12.41 2.11
N GLN A 198 -8.43 -11.47 1.16
CA GLN A 198 -9.32 -10.29 1.22
C GLN A 198 -9.09 -9.47 2.50
N VAL A 199 -7.84 -9.34 2.92
CA VAL A 199 -7.42 -8.52 4.06
C VAL A 199 -7.44 -7.03 3.69
N SER A 200 -7.29 -6.16 4.70
CA SER A 200 -7.15 -4.73 4.47
C SER A 200 -5.88 -4.41 3.67
N GLN A 201 -5.95 -3.38 2.83
CA GLN A 201 -4.82 -2.96 2.01
C GLN A 201 -3.77 -2.29 2.88
N SER A 202 -2.49 -2.60 2.64
CA SER A 202 -1.38 -1.88 3.26
C SER A 202 -1.56 -1.69 4.79
N VAL A 203 -1.38 -0.46 5.23
CA VAL A 203 -1.56 0.01 6.62
C VAL A 203 -2.87 0.75 6.83
N GLU A 204 -3.76 0.71 5.86
CA GLU A 204 -4.98 1.51 5.82
C GLU A 204 -6.16 0.83 6.48
N PRO A 205 -7.14 1.62 6.97
CA PRO A 205 -8.45 1.10 7.31
C PRO A 205 -9.14 0.49 6.09
N ILE A 206 -10.02 -0.47 6.31
CA ILE A 206 -10.89 -0.98 5.23
C ILE A 206 -11.86 0.11 4.76
N TRP A 207 -12.08 0.17 3.46
CA TRP A 207 -13.00 1.14 2.87
C TRP A 207 -14.46 0.86 3.18
N SER A 208 -14.82 -0.41 3.26
CA SER A 208 -16.18 -0.89 3.48
C SER A 208 -16.15 -2.31 4.02
N ASN A 209 -17.05 -2.66 4.94
CA ASN A 209 -17.20 -4.04 5.40
C ASN A 209 -17.97 -4.93 4.43
N CYS A 210 -18.69 -4.33 3.45
CA CYS A 210 -19.43 -5.06 2.42
C CYS A 210 -19.54 -4.21 1.15
N TYR A 211 -19.05 -4.70 0.03
CA TYR A 211 -19.06 -3.97 -1.24
C TYR A 211 -19.15 -4.92 -2.44
N VAL A 212 -19.51 -4.38 -3.61
CA VAL A 212 -19.52 -5.12 -4.87
C VAL A 212 -18.23 -4.84 -5.62
N LYS A 213 -17.58 -5.87 -6.10
CA LYS A 213 -16.36 -5.79 -6.93
C LYS A 213 -16.61 -6.47 -8.27
N ASP A 214 -16.20 -5.80 -9.33
CA ASP A 214 -16.15 -6.42 -10.66
C ASP A 214 -14.90 -7.29 -10.79
N VAL A 215 -15.10 -8.60 -10.98
CA VAL A 215 -14.02 -9.57 -11.17
C VAL A 215 -14.28 -10.32 -12.47
N ALA A 216 -13.43 -10.14 -13.46
CA ALA A 216 -13.50 -10.81 -14.75
C ALA A 216 -14.93 -10.78 -15.39
N LYS A 217 -15.57 -9.61 -15.39
CA LYS A 217 -16.94 -9.36 -15.90
C LYS A 217 -18.09 -9.92 -15.03
N MET A 218 -17.78 -10.40 -13.83
CA MET A 218 -18.80 -10.80 -12.85
C MET A 218 -18.80 -9.83 -11.67
N LYS A 219 -20.00 -9.49 -11.18
CA LYS A 219 -20.16 -8.71 -9.94
C LYS A 219 -20.18 -9.66 -8.75
N VAL A 220 -19.20 -9.56 -7.89
CA VAL A 220 -19.08 -10.36 -6.68
C VAL A 220 -19.23 -9.48 -5.45
N THR A 221 -20.12 -9.87 -4.53
CA THR A 221 -20.23 -9.19 -3.21
C THR A 221 -19.12 -9.69 -2.31
N ILE A 222 -18.27 -8.77 -1.89
CA ILE A 222 -17.16 -9.00 -0.96
C ILE A 222 -17.62 -8.62 0.44
N GLN A 223 -17.44 -9.52 1.39
CA GLN A 223 -17.73 -9.34 2.81
C GLN A 223 -16.42 -9.36 3.58
N ASN A 224 -16.22 -8.44 4.53
CA ASN A 224 -15.06 -8.45 5.41
C ASN A 224 -14.95 -9.80 6.15
N PRO A 225 -13.89 -10.60 5.94
CA PRO A 225 -13.78 -11.94 6.50
C PRO A 225 -13.74 -11.95 8.03
N ILE A 226 -13.13 -10.91 8.64
CA ILE A 226 -13.02 -10.80 10.10
C ILE A 226 -14.38 -10.48 10.71
N LEU A 227 -15.11 -9.53 10.14
CA LEU A 227 -16.48 -9.23 10.56
C LEU A 227 -17.40 -10.43 10.38
N LYS A 228 -17.26 -11.16 9.26
CA LYS A 228 -18.04 -12.38 9.01
C LYS A 228 -17.81 -13.43 10.10
N LYS A 229 -16.54 -13.72 10.42
CA LYS A 229 -16.18 -14.64 11.50
C LYS A 229 -16.79 -14.18 12.84
N PHE A 230 -16.75 -12.88 13.13
CA PHE A 230 -17.34 -12.31 14.33
C PHE A 230 -18.88 -12.45 14.32
N LEU A 231 -19.58 -12.10 13.23
CA LEU A 231 -21.03 -12.26 13.12
C LEU A 231 -21.47 -13.71 13.24
N CYS A 232 -20.71 -14.66 12.68
CA CYS A 232 -20.95 -16.09 12.88
C CYS A 232 -20.90 -16.47 14.35
N SER A 233 -19.92 -15.97 15.12
CA SER A 233 -19.75 -16.32 16.54
C SER A 233 -20.91 -15.87 17.43
N ILE A 234 -21.66 -14.85 16.99
CA ILE A 234 -22.84 -14.32 17.70
C ILE A 234 -24.17 -14.68 17.01
N ASN A 235 -24.15 -15.65 16.08
CA ASN A 235 -25.33 -16.09 15.31
C ASN A 235 -26.05 -14.96 14.53
N LYS A 236 -25.28 -14.03 13.99
CA LYS A 236 -25.78 -12.87 13.22
C LYS A 236 -25.27 -12.85 11.76
N ASP A 237 -24.58 -13.87 11.29
CA ASP A 237 -24.15 -13.98 9.89
C ASP A 237 -25.34 -14.43 9.01
N ASN A 238 -26.09 -13.46 8.50
CA ASN A 238 -27.21 -13.72 7.59
C ASN A 238 -27.35 -12.61 6.53
N LYS A 239 -28.06 -12.94 5.45
CA LYS A 239 -28.24 -12.05 4.29
C LYS A 239 -28.81 -10.68 4.69
N THR A 240 -29.82 -10.63 5.55
CA THR A 240 -30.49 -9.37 5.95
C THR A 240 -29.50 -8.39 6.60
N ILE A 241 -28.59 -8.87 7.44
CA ILE A 241 -27.56 -8.05 8.08
C ILE A 241 -26.54 -7.56 7.06
N TRP A 242 -26.08 -8.42 6.16
CA TRP A 242 -25.14 -8.02 5.10
C TRP A 242 -25.74 -7.03 4.11
N ASP A 243 -27.01 -7.20 3.73
CA ASP A 243 -27.74 -6.25 2.90
C ASP A 243 -27.90 -4.89 3.61
N SER A 244 -28.14 -4.91 4.93
CA SER A 244 -28.17 -3.70 5.74
C SER A 244 -26.82 -2.99 5.80
N ILE A 245 -25.72 -3.72 6.04
CA ILE A 245 -24.35 -3.19 6.03
C ILE A 245 -24.03 -2.59 4.65
N LYS A 246 -24.33 -3.30 3.57
CA LYS A 246 -24.14 -2.80 2.20
C LYS A 246 -24.91 -1.51 1.93
N LYS A 247 -26.18 -1.42 2.40
CA LYS A 247 -27.03 -0.23 2.27
C LYS A 247 -26.49 1.00 3.02
N HIS A 248 -25.69 0.77 4.07
CA HIS A 248 -25.03 1.83 4.85
C HIS A 248 -23.55 1.97 4.48
N ASP A 249 -23.20 1.80 3.21
CA ASP A 249 -21.83 1.97 2.66
C ASP A 249 -20.77 1.12 3.37
N GLY A 250 -21.18 -0.02 3.93
CA GLY A 250 -20.30 -0.93 4.67
C GLY A 250 -20.11 -0.58 6.14
N SER A 251 -20.80 0.43 6.66
CA SER A 251 -20.81 0.79 8.07
C SER A 251 -21.57 -0.24 8.91
N VAL A 252 -21.12 -0.45 10.13
CA VAL A 252 -21.80 -1.26 11.16
C VAL A 252 -22.44 -0.40 12.27
N GLN A 253 -22.33 0.93 12.19
CA GLN A 253 -22.71 1.85 13.26
C GLN A 253 -24.22 1.81 13.58
N HIS A 254 -25.06 1.46 12.61
CA HIS A 254 -26.50 1.33 12.73
C HIS A 254 -26.98 0.00 13.37
N LEU A 255 -26.08 -0.97 13.60
CA LEU A 255 -26.44 -2.29 14.13
C LEU A 255 -26.57 -2.24 15.65
N ASP A 256 -27.80 -2.21 16.16
CA ASP A 256 -28.09 -2.03 17.60
C ASP A 256 -27.63 -3.19 18.49
N PHE A 257 -27.45 -4.38 17.91
CA PHE A 257 -26.95 -5.55 18.65
C PHE A 257 -25.45 -5.55 18.88
N LEU A 258 -24.69 -4.60 18.29
CA LEU A 258 -23.28 -4.42 18.54
C LEU A 258 -23.05 -3.39 19.65
N SER A 259 -22.16 -3.70 20.59
CA SER A 259 -21.69 -2.72 21.57
C SER A 259 -20.88 -1.60 20.90
N THR A 260 -20.74 -0.46 21.56
CA THR A 260 -19.92 0.66 21.09
C THR A 260 -18.49 0.21 20.78
N SER A 261 -17.87 -0.56 21.66
CA SER A 261 -16.50 -1.09 21.44
C SER A 261 -16.42 -1.97 20.18
N GLN A 262 -17.42 -2.83 19.93
CA GLN A 262 -17.46 -3.65 18.72
C GLN A 262 -17.65 -2.80 17.46
N LYS A 263 -18.48 -1.77 17.52
CA LYS A 263 -18.65 -0.81 16.42
C LYS A 263 -17.35 -0.07 16.11
N ASP A 264 -16.59 0.33 17.13
CA ASP A 264 -15.30 1.01 16.98
C ASP A 264 -14.25 0.14 16.29
N VAL A 265 -14.24 -1.17 16.55
CA VAL A 265 -13.33 -2.13 15.88
C VAL A 265 -13.61 -2.24 14.39
N PHE A 266 -14.88 -2.16 13.95
CA PHE A 266 -15.28 -2.35 12.56
C PHE A 266 -15.59 -1.05 11.82
N ARG A 267 -15.13 0.11 12.33
CA ARG A 267 -15.22 1.38 11.60
C ARG A 267 -14.56 1.29 10.24
N THR A 268 -15.17 1.91 9.24
CA THR A 268 -14.62 2.06 7.89
C THR A 268 -13.64 3.24 7.84
N PHE A 269 -12.90 3.35 6.74
CA PHE A 269 -11.92 4.43 6.54
C PHE A 269 -12.53 5.83 6.75
N ALA A 270 -13.74 6.06 6.21
CA ALA A 270 -14.43 7.35 6.35
C ALA A 270 -14.90 7.66 7.79
N GLU A 271 -15.02 6.65 8.64
CA GLU A 271 -15.46 6.78 10.03
C GLU A 271 -14.31 6.96 11.03
N ILE A 272 -13.07 6.77 10.57
CA ILE A 272 -11.86 6.93 11.38
C ILE A 272 -11.32 8.33 11.22
N ASN A 273 -10.91 8.95 12.35
CA ASN A 273 -10.29 10.26 12.33
C ASN A 273 -8.97 10.22 11.54
N GLN A 274 -8.85 11.06 10.51
CA GLN A 274 -7.68 11.09 9.62
C GLN A 274 -6.39 11.48 10.35
N SER A 275 -6.47 12.30 11.40
CA SER A 275 -5.33 12.58 12.26
C SER A 275 -4.79 11.32 12.96
N SER A 276 -5.63 10.36 13.30
CA SER A 276 -5.20 9.08 13.89
C SER A 276 -4.41 8.24 12.88
N ILE A 277 -4.79 8.28 11.60
CA ILE A 277 -4.08 7.61 10.51
C ILE A 277 -2.69 8.23 10.33
N ILE A 278 -2.60 9.56 10.31
CA ILE A 278 -1.35 10.32 10.22
C ILE A 278 -0.45 10.02 11.42
N ASN A 279 -0.99 10.03 12.65
CA ASN A 279 -0.23 9.73 13.86
C ASN A 279 0.37 8.32 13.84
N GLN A 280 -0.40 7.31 13.40
CA GLN A 280 0.14 5.96 13.23
C GLN A 280 1.23 5.89 12.17
N ALA A 281 1.05 6.61 11.05
CA ALA A 281 2.04 6.67 9.99
C ALA A 281 3.34 7.34 10.47
N ALA A 282 3.24 8.40 11.24
CA ALA A 282 4.38 9.10 11.83
C ALA A 282 5.18 8.18 12.76
N VAL A 283 4.50 7.47 13.66
CA VAL A 283 5.15 6.54 14.59
C VAL A 283 5.87 5.40 13.86
N ARG A 284 5.30 4.85 12.78
CA ARG A 284 5.95 3.77 12.03
C ARG A 284 7.03 4.27 11.08
N GLN A 285 7.03 5.56 10.70
CA GLN A 285 8.02 6.14 9.79
C GLN A 285 9.46 5.99 10.32
N ASP A 286 9.66 5.98 11.63
CA ASP A 286 10.97 5.73 12.25
C ASP A 286 11.56 4.34 11.94
N TYR A 287 10.72 3.43 11.50
CA TYR A 287 11.08 2.06 11.17
C TYR A 287 11.04 1.76 9.67
N ILE A 288 10.82 2.77 8.82
CA ILE A 288 10.71 2.63 7.37
C ILE A 288 11.76 3.52 6.70
N ASP A 289 12.67 2.90 5.97
CA ASP A 289 13.77 3.61 5.29
C ASP A 289 13.26 4.55 4.20
N GLN A 290 12.40 4.04 3.33
CA GLN A 290 11.75 4.80 2.28
C GLN A 290 10.50 5.52 2.83
N SER A 291 9.36 5.37 2.19
CA SER A 291 8.14 6.03 2.61
C SER A 291 6.93 5.08 2.64
N GLN A 292 5.76 5.66 2.77
CA GLN A 292 4.47 4.97 2.87
C GLN A 292 3.51 5.56 1.84
N SER A 293 2.86 4.71 1.05
CA SER A 293 1.69 5.12 0.26
C SER A 293 0.49 5.25 1.19
N LEU A 294 0.34 6.43 1.79
CA LEU A 294 -0.68 6.72 2.81
C LEU A 294 -1.82 7.52 2.20
N ASN A 295 -2.97 6.88 2.01
CA ASN A 295 -4.18 7.55 1.59
C ASN A 295 -4.86 8.28 2.76
N LEU A 296 -5.57 9.37 2.43
CA LEU A 296 -6.47 10.06 3.35
C LEU A 296 -7.88 10.09 2.76
N MET A 297 -8.87 9.98 3.62
CA MET A 297 -10.27 10.14 3.26
C MET A 297 -10.74 11.53 3.67
N ILE A 298 -10.93 12.42 2.70
CA ILE A 298 -11.33 13.81 2.94
C ILE A 298 -12.85 13.93 2.76
N PRO A 299 -13.62 14.18 3.84
CA PRO A 299 -15.04 14.46 3.72
C PRO A 299 -15.30 15.65 2.78
N PRO A 300 -16.36 15.61 1.95
CA PRO A 300 -16.62 16.66 0.96
C PRO A 300 -16.95 18.03 1.57
N ASP A 301 -17.32 18.08 2.82
CA ASP A 301 -17.65 19.26 3.60
C ASP A 301 -16.49 19.76 4.47
N LEU A 302 -15.33 19.07 4.44
CA LEU A 302 -14.15 19.50 5.18
C LEU A 302 -13.62 20.82 4.60
N SER A 303 -13.34 21.79 5.47
CA SER A 303 -12.83 23.08 5.02
C SER A 303 -11.43 22.96 4.43
N THR A 304 -11.10 23.80 3.44
CA THR A 304 -9.74 23.88 2.87
C THR A 304 -8.68 24.12 3.95
N LYS A 305 -9.03 24.87 5.01
CA LYS A 305 -8.15 25.11 6.16
C LYS A 305 -7.83 23.81 6.91
N ASP A 306 -8.83 22.94 7.12
CA ASP A 306 -8.63 21.68 7.82
C ASP A 306 -7.89 20.66 6.96
N VAL A 307 -8.13 20.62 5.64
CA VAL A 307 -7.32 19.84 4.70
C VAL A 307 -5.85 20.29 4.78
N ASN A 308 -5.60 21.58 4.67
CA ASN A 308 -4.24 22.13 4.77
C ASN A 308 -3.59 21.81 6.12
N LYS A 309 -4.38 21.83 7.21
CA LYS A 309 -3.90 21.44 8.53
C LYS A 309 -3.44 19.99 8.57
N LEU A 310 -4.20 19.05 8.01
CA LEU A 310 -3.80 17.63 7.93
C LEU A 310 -2.47 17.46 7.19
N LEU A 311 -2.26 18.18 6.07
CA LEU A 311 -1.01 18.12 5.30
C LEU A 311 0.17 18.67 6.11
N ILE A 312 0.00 19.84 6.76
CA ILE A 312 1.03 20.46 7.60
C ILE A 312 1.35 19.58 8.82
N ASP A 313 0.34 19.01 9.46
CA ASP A 313 0.52 18.13 10.61
C ASP A 313 1.28 16.85 10.20
N SER A 314 0.97 16.26 9.04
CA SER A 314 1.71 15.12 8.49
C SER A 314 3.19 15.43 8.31
N TRP A 315 3.51 16.57 7.70
CA TRP A 315 4.89 17.04 7.51
C TRP A 315 5.61 17.30 8.85
N LYS A 316 4.96 17.99 9.79
CA LYS A 316 5.53 18.28 11.11
C LYS A 316 5.82 17.03 11.93
N LEU A 317 5.02 15.99 11.75
CA LEU A 317 5.18 14.69 12.41
C LEU A 317 6.21 13.79 11.71
N GLY A 318 6.84 14.24 10.62
CA GLY A 318 7.89 13.50 9.92
C GLY A 318 7.40 12.42 8.96
N VAL A 319 6.11 12.43 8.58
CA VAL A 319 5.62 11.57 7.49
C VAL A 319 6.23 12.07 6.19
N LYS A 320 6.96 11.21 5.49
CA LYS A 320 7.74 11.59 4.30
C LYS A 320 6.86 11.88 3.09
N THR A 321 5.81 11.09 2.87
CA THR A 321 4.89 11.24 1.73
C THR A 321 3.46 10.93 2.14
N LEU A 322 2.51 11.56 1.46
CA LEU A 322 1.11 11.17 1.38
C LEU A 322 0.83 10.67 -0.04
N TYR A 323 -0.23 9.85 -0.19
CA TYR A 323 -0.62 9.32 -1.48
C TYR A 323 -1.90 10.02 -1.97
N TYR A 324 -3.00 9.31 -2.18
CA TYR A 324 -4.22 9.93 -2.64
C TYR A 324 -5.02 10.56 -1.48
N GLN A 325 -5.67 11.68 -1.81
CA GLN A 325 -6.69 12.29 -0.98
C GLN A 325 -8.05 11.99 -1.60
N HIS A 326 -8.69 10.93 -1.09
CA HIS A 326 -9.99 10.51 -1.59
C HIS A 326 -11.09 11.41 -1.04
N SER A 327 -11.93 11.93 -1.93
CA SER A 327 -13.13 12.67 -1.58
C SER A 327 -14.27 12.23 -2.48
N MET A 328 -15.49 12.19 -1.95
CA MET A 328 -16.69 12.00 -2.75
C MET A 328 -17.40 13.34 -2.91
N ASN A 329 -17.60 13.81 -4.14
CA ASN A 329 -18.44 14.97 -4.37
C ASN A 329 -19.94 14.61 -4.27
N SER A 330 -20.80 15.62 -4.11
CA SER A 330 -22.24 15.44 -3.96
C SER A 330 -22.89 14.68 -5.12
N ALA A 331 -22.36 14.80 -6.34
CA ALA A 331 -22.85 14.08 -7.51
C ALA A 331 -22.50 12.59 -7.46
N GLN A 332 -21.32 12.24 -6.98
CA GLN A 332 -20.90 10.85 -6.77
C GLN A 332 -21.72 10.19 -5.66
N VAL A 333 -22.01 10.90 -4.57
CA VAL A 333 -22.92 10.43 -3.50
C VAL A 333 -24.30 10.15 -4.06
N LEU A 334 -24.85 11.08 -4.86
CA LEU A 334 -26.16 10.92 -5.52
C LEU A 334 -26.17 9.77 -6.52
N SER A 335 -25.12 9.62 -7.33
CA SER A 335 -25.00 8.52 -8.28
C SER A 335 -24.91 7.17 -7.62
N ARG A 336 -24.15 7.04 -6.51
CA ARG A 336 -24.13 5.81 -5.70
C ARG A 336 -25.49 5.49 -5.10
N LYS A 337 -26.20 6.48 -4.56
CA LYS A 337 -27.57 6.30 -4.07
C LYS A 337 -28.53 5.84 -5.17
N LYS A 338 -28.44 6.39 -6.38
CA LYS A 338 -29.27 5.97 -7.53
C LYS A 338 -28.94 4.53 -7.98
N LEU A 339 -27.67 4.15 -8.02
CA LEU A 339 -27.26 2.77 -8.35
C LEU A 339 -27.77 1.78 -7.31
N GLN A 340 -27.76 2.13 -6.02
CA GLN A 340 -28.33 1.30 -4.95
C GLN A 340 -29.85 1.14 -5.07
N ILE A 341 -30.57 2.19 -5.55
CA ILE A 341 -32.02 2.14 -5.81
C ILE A 341 -32.33 1.24 -7.01
N ASN A 342 -31.56 1.36 -8.11
CA ASN A 342 -31.76 0.53 -9.30
C ASN A 342 -31.49 -0.96 -9.06
N ASP A 343 -30.52 -1.31 -8.19
CA ASP A 343 -30.33 -2.71 -7.75
C ASP A 343 -31.54 -3.26 -6.99
N GLN A 344 -32.32 -2.39 -6.31
CA GLN A 344 -33.56 -2.80 -5.62
C GLN A 344 -34.75 -2.99 -6.58
N GLU A 345 -34.85 -2.17 -7.62
CA GLU A 345 -35.91 -2.29 -8.63
C GLU A 345 -35.69 -3.54 -9.50
N CYS A 346 -34.45 -3.93 -9.78
CA CYS A 346 -34.14 -5.14 -10.54
C CYS A 346 -34.49 -6.44 -9.79
N LEU A 347 -34.44 -6.44 -8.46
CA LEU A 347 -34.84 -7.57 -7.61
C LEU A 347 -36.39 -7.70 -7.51
N ALA A 348 -37.14 -6.60 -7.65
CA ALA A 348 -38.60 -6.60 -7.64
C ALA A 348 -39.19 -7.15 -8.96
N CYS A 349 -38.42 -7.15 -10.05
CA CYS A 349 -38.86 -7.69 -11.35
C CYS A 349 -38.53 -9.18 -11.56
N GLN A 350 -37.90 -9.85 -10.59
CA GLN A 350 -37.57 -11.30 -10.61
C GLN A 350 -38.40 -12.13 -9.64
N GLY A 351 -39.51 -11.61 -9.13
CA GLY A 351 -40.52 -12.30 -8.31
C GLY A 351 -41.63 -12.90 -9.15
#